data_b70bcaca67aabbb2f328a693575b996d
#
_entry.id   b70bcaca67aabbb2f328a693575b996d
#
_cell.length_a   1.000
_cell.length_b   1.000
_cell.length_c   1.000
_cell.angle_alpha   90.00
_cell.angle_beta   90.00
_cell.angle_gamma   90.00
#
_symmetry.space_group_name_H-M   'P 1'
#
loop_
_entity.id
_entity.type
_entity.pdbx_description
1 polymer ?
#
loop_
_entity_poly.entity_id
_entity_poly.type
_entity_poly.pdbx_seq_one_letter_code
_entity_poly.pdbx_strand_id
1 'polypeptide(L)'
;MTISYLEKPAMRFIGFGSEIAQADCYTACPAFWDEAYHQRYARLWAGGEAETAAERAVLANSIGMYALCIDHGRSFTYVIAGRYEGGEVPEGFELYELPESEYAVFETQGPLPISLQRLTDRIWNRWYPNEGREFERNGDVSIEVYSSGDPKSPDYRSAIWLPVKRRTANFDW
;
A
#
# COMPACT_ATOMS: atom_id res chain seq x y z
N MET A 1 15.38 -8.94 0.58
CA MET A 1 14.04 -9.12 -0.01
C MET A 1 13.65 -10.58 0.05
N THR A 2 12.55 -10.88 0.67
CA THR A 2 11.96 -12.22 0.71
C THR A 2 10.68 -12.21 -0.13
N ILE A 3 10.47 -13.24 -0.95
CA ILE A 3 9.31 -13.35 -1.83
C ILE A 3 8.53 -14.59 -1.45
N SER A 4 7.21 -14.45 -1.27
CA SER A 4 6.28 -15.55 -1.08
C SER A 4 5.03 -15.34 -1.93
N TYR A 5 4.26 -16.41 -2.13
CA TYR A 5 3.03 -16.38 -2.91
C TYR A 5 1.90 -16.90 -2.04
N LEU A 6 0.89 -16.07 -1.82
CA LEU A 6 -0.19 -16.36 -0.89
C LEU A 6 -1.55 -16.07 -1.53
N GLU A 7 -2.49 -16.98 -1.35
CA GLU A 7 -3.90 -16.70 -1.61
C GLU A 7 -4.47 -15.81 -0.51
N LYS A 8 -5.13 -14.73 -0.91
CA LYS A 8 -5.79 -13.82 0.03
C LYS A 8 -7.25 -13.66 -0.34
N PRO A 9 -8.16 -13.67 0.65
CA PRO A 9 -9.57 -13.40 0.40
C PRO A 9 -9.78 -11.97 -0.08
N ALA A 10 -11.00 -11.66 -0.52
CA ALA A 10 -11.40 -10.29 -0.78
C ALA A 10 -11.15 -9.40 0.45
N MET A 11 -10.65 -8.20 0.21
CA MET A 11 -10.29 -7.25 1.26
C MET A 11 -11.00 -5.93 1.06
N ARG A 12 -11.37 -5.27 2.16
CA ARG A 12 -11.94 -3.93 2.16
C ARG A 12 -11.02 -2.99 2.93
N PHE A 13 -10.76 -1.84 2.34
CA PHE A 13 -9.96 -0.77 2.94
C PHE A 13 -10.78 0.51 3.02
N ILE A 14 -10.43 1.33 4.00
CA ILE A 14 -10.90 2.71 4.12
C ILE A 14 -9.68 3.63 4.12
N GLY A 15 -9.77 4.76 3.43
CA GLY A 15 -8.67 5.70 3.41
C GLY A 15 -8.97 6.96 2.63
N PHE A 16 -7.95 7.74 2.43
CA PHE A 16 -7.99 8.99 1.67
C PHE A 16 -6.79 9.05 0.73
N GLY A 17 -7.01 9.55 -0.47
CA GLY A 17 -6.02 9.48 -1.52
C GLY A 17 -5.74 10.79 -2.22
N SER A 18 -4.70 10.77 -3.03
CA SER A 18 -4.31 11.84 -3.93
C SER A 18 -3.76 11.28 -5.22
N GLU A 19 -3.97 11.99 -6.32
CA GLU A 19 -3.34 11.65 -7.60
C GLU A 19 -1.87 12.08 -7.57
N ILE A 20 -0.99 11.15 -7.97
CA ILE A 20 0.45 11.37 -8.02
C ILE A 20 0.96 10.97 -9.40
N ALA A 21 1.78 11.84 -10.01
CA ALA A 21 2.45 11.49 -11.26
C ALA A 21 3.52 10.43 -11.01
N GLN A 22 3.60 9.42 -11.86
CA GLN A 22 4.61 8.35 -11.74
C GLN A 22 6.04 8.92 -11.66
N ALA A 23 6.32 9.97 -12.44
CA ALA A 23 7.63 10.61 -12.45
C ALA A 23 8.05 11.22 -11.10
N ASP A 24 7.07 11.57 -10.25
CA ASP A 24 7.30 12.27 -8.98
C ASP A 24 7.12 11.37 -7.75
N CYS A 25 6.86 10.08 -7.94
CA CYS A 25 6.41 9.18 -6.87
C CYS A 25 7.35 9.15 -5.65
N TYR A 26 8.66 9.17 -5.85
CA TYR A 26 9.63 9.05 -4.75
C TYR A 26 9.74 10.30 -3.87
N THR A 27 9.27 11.44 -4.33
CA THR A 27 9.19 12.68 -3.54
C THR A 27 7.77 12.98 -3.10
N ALA A 28 6.79 12.75 -3.95
CA ALA A 28 5.40 13.09 -3.69
C ALA A 28 4.73 12.16 -2.67
N CYS A 29 5.06 10.86 -2.65
CA CYS A 29 4.49 9.94 -1.68
C CYS A 29 4.91 10.25 -0.24
N PRO A 30 6.21 10.45 0.08
CA PRO A 30 6.60 10.89 1.41
C PRO A 30 6.00 12.24 1.81
N ALA A 31 5.90 13.20 0.89
CA ALA A 31 5.28 14.49 1.15
C ALA A 31 3.79 14.36 1.50
N PHE A 32 3.07 13.49 0.79
CA PHE A 32 1.67 13.22 1.08
C PHE A 32 1.48 12.58 2.46
N TRP A 33 2.34 11.63 2.84
CA TRP A 33 2.34 11.07 4.19
C TRP A 33 2.54 12.13 5.26
N ASP A 34 3.50 13.03 5.08
CA ASP A 34 3.79 14.07 6.05
C ASP A 34 2.64 15.06 6.19
N GLU A 35 2.11 15.58 5.10
CA GLU A 35 1.11 16.63 5.09
C GLU A 35 -0.29 16.13 5.43
N ALA A 36 -0.69 15.02 4.83
CA ALA A 36 -2.06 14.52 4.94
C ALA A 36 -2.27 13.57 6.13
N TYR A 37 -1.22 13.01 6.69
CA TYR A 37 -1.31 12.03 7.76
C TYR A 37 -0.53 12.43 9.02
N HIS A 38 0.80 12.51 8.94
CA HIS A 38 1.63 12.73 10.13
C HIS A 38 1.33 14.06 10.82
N GLN A 39 1.28 15.15 10.08
CA GLN A 39 0.97 16.48 10.64
C GLN A 39 -0.50 16.57 11.07
N ARG A 40 -1.41 16.04 10.25
CA ARG A 40 -2.85 16.16 10.50
C ARG A 40 -3.31 15.35 11.72
N TYR A 41 -2.74 14.19 11.98
CA TYR A 41 -3.12 13.28 13.06
C TYR A 41 -2.07 13.19 14.18
N ALA A 42 -1.09 14.10 14.21
CA ALA A 42 -0.04 14.11 15.23
C ALA A 42 -0.57 14.10 16.65
N ARG A 43 -1.68 14.81 16.90
CA ARG A 43 -2.33 14.87 18.21
C ARG A 43 -2.78 13.51 18.71
N LEU A 44 -3.29 12.64 17.85
CA LEU A 44 -3.72 11.29 18.21
C LEU A 44 -2.54 10.43 18.67
N TRP A 45 -1.42 10.58 18.01
CA TRP A 45 -0.20 9.81 18.31
C TRP A 45 0.53 10.34 19.54
N ALA A 46 0.22 11.56 19.95
CA ALA A 46 0.68 12.16 21.21
C ALA A 46 -0.26 11.87 22.40
N GLY A 47 -1.23 10.95 22.24
CA GLY A 47 -2.15 10.54 23.29
C GLY A 47 -3.44 11.36 23.36
N GLY A 48 -3.73 12.19 22.37
CA GLY A 48 -5.01 12.90 22.26
C GLY A 48 -6.18 11.99 21.93
N GLU A 49 -7.36 12.34 22.40
CA GLU A 49 -8.60 11.63 22.06
C GLU A 49 -9.12 12.05 20.69
N ALA A 50 -9.80 11.13 20.00
CA ALA A 50 -10.46 11.44 18.74
C ALA A 50 -11.65 12.36 18.96
N GLU A 51 -11.66 13.51 18.28
CA GLU A 51 -12.71 14.53 18.40
C GLU A 51 -13.53 14.69 17.12
N THR A 52 -12.98 14.28 15.98
CA THR A 52 -13.65 14.38 14.66
C THR A 52 -13.99 13.00 14.10
N ALA A 53 -14.90 12.96 13.14
CA ALA A 53 -15.23 11.72 12.42
C ALA A 53 -14.00 11.14 11.72
N ALA A 54 -13.15 11.98 11.11
CA ALA A 54 -11.90 11.56 10.49
C ALA A 54 -10.94 10.92 11.50
N GLU A 55 -10.73 11.54 12.66
CA GLU A 55 -9.89 10.99 13.70
C GLU A 55 -10.42 9.67 14.25
N ARG A 56 -11.73 9.56 14.45
CA ARG A 56 -12.37 8.28 14.87
C ARG A 56 -12.13 7.18 13.82
N ALA A 57 -12.28 7.49 12.55
CA ALA A 57 -12.03 6.52 11.47
C ALA A 57 -10.57 6.07 11.42
N VAL A 58 -9.63 6.99 11.60
CA VAL A 58 -8.19 6.68 11.63
C VAL A 58 -7.87 5.68 12.74
N LEU A 59 -8.39 5.90 13.96
CA LEU A 59 -8.15 4.98 15.08
C LEU A 59 -8.89 3.66 14.91
N ALA A 60 -10.17 3.69 14.54
CA ALA A 60 -11.01 2.49 14.44
C ALA A 60 -10.55 1.50 13.37
N ASN A 61 -9.98 1.99 12.28
CA ASN A 61 -9.59 1.17 11.14
C ASN A 61 -8.07 1.07 10.97
N SER A 62 -7.29 1.52 11.92
CA SER A 62 -5.82 1.53 11.87
C SER A 62 -5.29 2.14 10.57
N ILE A 63 -5.89 3.26 10.13
CA ILE A 63 -5.45 3.96 8.92
C ILE A 63 -4.00 4.43 9.10
N GLY A 64 -3.17 4.10 8.13
CA GLY A 64 -1.73 4.30 8.19
C GLY A 64 -0.93 3.00 8.22
N MET A 65 -1.59 1.85 8.35
CA MET A 65 -0.94 0.55 8.27
C MET A 65 -0.79 0.04 6.83
N TYR A 66 -1.47 0.68 5.88
CA TYR A 66 -1.42 0.33 4.47
C TYR A 66 -1.39 1.58 3.59
N ALA A 67 -0.82 1.45 2.39
CA ALA A 67 -1.07 2.37 1.31
C ALA A 67 -1.45 1.58 0.05
N LEU A 68 -2.46 2.07 -0.67
CA LEU A 68 -2.87 1.51 -1.93
C LEU A 68 -2.31 2.36 -3.06
N CYS A 69 -1.73 1.72 -4.08
CA CYS A 69 -1.31 2.36 -5.32
C CYS A 69 -2.22 1.85 -6.44
N ILE A 70 -3.11 2.70 -6.93
CA ILE A 70 -4.05 2.38 -8.00
C ILE A 70 -3.51 2.97 -9.28
N ASP A 71 -3.00 2.12 -10.17
CA ASP A 71 -2.28 2.51 -11.38
C ASP A 71 -3.24 3.03 -12.46
N HIS A 72 -2.92 4.20 -13.01
CA HIS A 72 -3.61 4.82 -14.14
C HIS A 72 -2.68 5.06 -15.34
N GLY A 73 -1.52 4.41 -15.38
CA GLY A 73 -0.49 4.57 -16.41
C GLY A 73 0.54 5.64 -16.05
N ARG A 74 0.31 6.89 -16.43
CA ARG A 74 1.25 8.00 -16.13
C ARG A 74 1.09 8.57 -14.74
N SER A 75 -0.02 8.29 -14.09
CA SER A 75 -0.31 8.67 -12.71
C SER A 75 -0.86 7.47 -11.96
N PHE A 76 -1.00 7.62 -10.67
CA PHE A 76 -1.69 6.65 -9.81
C PHE A 76 -2.41 7.38 -8.69
N THR A 77 -3.48 6.78 -8.19
CA THR A 77 -4.11 7.22 -6.95
C THR A 77 -3.36 6.57 -5.80
N TYR A 78 -2.78 7.38 -4.92
CA TYR A 78 -2.09 6.92 -3.72
C TYR A 78 -2.98 7.12 -2.52
N VAL A 79 -3.32 6.04 -1.81
CA VAL A 79 -4.30 6.04 -0.71
C VAL A 79 -3.62 5.62 0.58
N ILE A 80 -3.64 6.47 1.59
CA ILE A 80 -3.28 6.06 2.95
C ILE A 80 -4.50 5.38 3.56
N ALA A 81 -4.36 4.14 3.99
CA ALA A 81 -5.48 3.26 4.27
C ALA A 81 -5.29 2.38 5.51
N GLY A 82 -6.39 1.82 5.97
CA GLY A 82 -6.47 0.75 6.94
C GLY A 82 -7.51 -0.27 6.50
N ARG A 83 -7.51 -1.45 7.12
CA ARG A 83 -8.55 -2.45 6.89
C ARG A 83 -9.87 -1.92 7.45
N TYR A 84 -10.93 -1.96 6.64
CA TYR A 84 -12.23 -1.47 7.05
C TYR A 84 -12.88 -2.44 8.03
N GLU A 85 -13.06 -1.96 9.26
CA GLU A 85 -13.66 -2.71 10.36
C GLU A 85 -15.12 -2.34 10.60
N GLY A 86 -15.73 -1.55 9.73
CA GLY A 86 -17.09 -1.05 9.87
C GLY A 86 -17.15 0.39 10.36
N GLY A 87 -18.35 0.91 10.48
CA GLY A 87 -18.61 2.26 10.99
C GLY A 87 -18.66 3.33 9.93
N GLU A 88 -18.65 4.57 10.39
CA GLU A 88 -18.79 5.75 9.57
C GLU A 88 -17.62 5.91 8.58
N VAL A 89 -17.97 6.31 7.34
CA VAL A 89 -16.99 6.76 6.35
C VAL A 89 -17.04 8.28 6.30
N PRO A 90 -16.05 8.98 6.86
CA PRO A 90 -16.06 10.44 6.92
C PRO A 90 -15.97 11.08 5.55
N GLU A 91 -16.37 12.37 5.46
CA GLU A 91 -16.15 13.17 4.26
C GLU A 91 -14.67 13.16 3.86
N GLY A 92 -14.39 12.97 2.57
CA GLY A 92 -13.04 12.86 2.03
C GLY A 92 -12.39 11.48 2.14
N PHE A 93 -13.04 10.53 2.80
CA PHE A 93 -12.62 9.13 2.86
C PHE A 93 -13.44 8.30 1.90
N GLU A 94 -12.84 7.22 1.40
CA GLU A 94 -13.51 6.27 0.51
C GLU A 94 -13.26 4.84 0.95
N LEU A 95 -14.16 3.95 0.57
CA LEU A 95 -13.98 2.51 0.67
C LEU A 95 -13.41 1.95 -0.62
N TYR A 96 -12.47 1.02 -0.48
CA TYR A 96 -11.83 0.32 -1.59
C TYR A 96 -11.99 -1.17 -1.39
N GLU A 97 -12.49 -1.86 -2.39
CA GLU A 97 -12.67 -3.31 -2.37
C GLU A 97 -11.69 -3.97 -3.34
N LEU A 98 -10.94 -4.95 -2.84
CA LEU A 98 -10.05 -5.75 -3.65
C LEU A 98 -10.58 -7.19 -3.70
N PRO A 99 -10.72 -7.78 -4.88
CA PRO A 99 -11.21 -9.14 -4.99
C PRO A 99 -10.20 -10.15 -4.44
N GLU A 100 -10.69 -11.34 -4.15
CA GLU A 100 -9.83 -12.49 -3.85
C GLU A 100 -8.80 -12.67 -4.97
N SER A 101 -7.55 -12.94 -4.59
CA SER A 101 -6.45 -13.14 -5.54
C SER A 101 -5.28 -13.87 -4.90
N GLU A 102 -4.46 -14.50 -5.72
CA GLU A 102 -3.08 -14.81 -5.35
C GLU A 102 -2.28 -13.51 -5.33
N TYR A 103 -1.38 -13.38 -4.36
CA TYR A 103 -0.48 -12.24 -4.20
C TYR A 103 0.97 -12.69 -4.21
N ALA A 104 1.80 -12.00 -4.97
CA ALA A 104 3.23 -12.00 -4.73
C ALA A 104 3.50 -11.04 -3.57
N VAL A 105 4.07 -11.57 -2.52
CA VAL A 105 4.37 -10.85 -1.28
C VAL A 105 5.87 -10.62 -1.19
N PHE A 106 6.27 -9.36 -1.27
CA PHE A 106 7.66 -8.94 -1.20
C PHE A 106 7.91 -8.27 0.14
N GLU A 107 8.78 -8.83 0.96
CA GLU A 107 9.14 -8.29 2.27
C GLU A 107 10.54 -7.69 2.24
N THR A 108 10.70 -6.58 2.96
CA THR A 108 11.99 -5.90 3.10
C THR A 108 12.17 -5.39 4.52
N GLN A 109 13.41 -5.05 4.85
CA GLN A 109 13.80 -4.49 6.12
C GLN A 109 14.66 -3.26 5.88
N GLY A 110 14.45 -2.22 6.67
CA GLY A 110 15.20 -0.98 6.60
C GLY A 110 14.34 0.26 6.79
N PRO A 111 14.99 1.43 6.92
CA PRO A 111 14.30 2.67 7.17
C PRO A 111 13.48 3.15 5.96
N LEU A 112 12.31 3.72 6.24
CA LEU A 112 11.49 4.39 5.24
C LEU A 112 12.03 5.80 4.94
N PRO A 113 11.83 6.32 3.72
CA PRO A 113 11.16 5.68 2.59
C PRO A 113 12.07 4.81 1.73
N ILE A 114 13.35 4.83 1.96
CA ILE A 114 14.38 4.25 1.07
C ILE A 114 14.20 2.75 0.86
N SER A 115 13.89 2.01 1.91
CA SER A 115 13.72 0.55 1.82
C SER A 115 12.60 0.15 0.87
N LEU A 116 11.46 0.82 0.93
CA LEU A 116 10.33 0.57 0.00
C LEU A 116 10.62 1.06 -1.42
N GLN A 117 11.29 2.19 -1.57
CA GLN A 117 11.69 2.67 -2.90
C GLN A 117 12.64 1.68 -3.59
N ARG A 118 13.61 1.15 -2.87
CA ARG A 118 14.50 0.09 -3.38
C ARG A 118 13.76 -1.21 -3.68
N LEU A 119 12.79 -1.56 -2.85
CA LEU A 119 11.96 -2.73 -3.09
C LEU A 119 11.14 -2.57 -4.37
N THR A 120 10.52 -1.43 -4.57
CA THR A 120 9.78 -1.08 -5.78
C THR A 120 10.66 -1.21 -7.03
N ASP A 121 11.85 -0.65 -7.01
CA ASP A 121 12.82 -0.80 -8.10
C ASP A 121 13.17 -2.26 -8.40
N ARG A 122 13.39 -3.06 -7.36
CA ARG A 122 13.69 -4.49 -7.52
C ARG A 122 12.54 -5.27 -8.12
N ILE A 123 11.31 -4.98 -7.72
CA ILE A 123 10.12 -5.63 -8.26
C ILE A 123 10.02 -5.37 -9.76
N TRP A 124 10.04 -4.11 -10.16
CA TRP A 124 9.76 -3.74 -11.56
C TRP A 124 10.95 -3.94 -12.50
N ASN A 125 12.17 -3.76 -12.02
CA ASN A 125 13.37 -3.83 -12.85
C ASN A 125 14.08 -5.19 -12.83
N ARG A 126 13.81 -6.04 -11.86
CA ARG A 126 14.45 -7.36 -11.75
C ARG A 126 13.46 -8.50 -11.69
N TRP A 127 12.53 -8.48 -10.74
CA TRP A 127 11.62 -9.60 -10.56
C TRP A 127 10.63 -9.71 -11.73
N TYR A 128 9.93 -8.65 -12.04
CA TYR A 128 8.86 -8.67 -13.05
C TYR A 128 9.35 -9.13 -14.44
N PRO A 129 10.48 -8.62 -14.95
CA PRO A 129 10.99 -9.07 -16.26
C PRO A 129 11.65 -10.46 -16.25
N ASN A 130 11.90 -11.05 -15.10
CA ASN A 130 12.58 -12.35 -14.97
C ASN A 130 11.65 -13.41 -14.36
N GLU A 131 11.71 -13.61 -13.05
CA GLU A 131 10.90 -14.62 -12.34
C GLU A 131 9.41 -14.31 -12.43
N GLY A 132 9.04 -13.04 -12.43
CA GLY A 132 7.68 -12.57 -12.57
C GLY A 132 7.03 -12.82 -13.94
N ARG A 133 7.79 -13.28 -14.94
CA ARG A 133 7.27 -13.59 -16.29
C ARG A 133 6.19 -14.66 -16.32
N GLU A 134 6.15 -15.51 -15.31
CA GLU A 134 5.11 -16.52 -15.16
C GLU A 134 3.77 -15.94 -14.72
N PHE A 135 3.77 -14.69 -14.33
CA PHE A 135 2.62 -14.00 -13.81
C PHE A 135 2.25 -12.79 -14.67
N GLU A 136 1.01 -12.40 -14.58
CA GLU A 136 0.54 -11.07 -14.95
C GLU A 136 -0.14 -10.42 -13.73
N ARG A 137 -0.20 -9.12 -13.73
CA ARG A 137 -0.92 -8.40 -12.67
C ARG A 137 -2.40 -8.77 -12.70
N ASN A 138 -2.98 -9.02 -11.54
CA ASN A 138 -4.41 -9.25 -11.38
C ASN A 138 -5.09 -7.98 -10.91
N GLY A 139 -5.30 -7.04 -11.84
CA GLY A 139 -5.81 -5.72 -11.57
C GLY A 139 -4.72 -4.65 -11.52
N ASP A 140 -5.09 -3.45 -11.14
CA ASP A 140 -4.27 -2.24 -11.19
C ASP A 140 -3.82 -1.74 -9.81
N VAL A 141 -4.10 -2.49 -8.74
CA VAL A 141 -3.78 -2.10 -7.37
C VAL A 141 -2.59 -2.88 -6.85
N SER A 142 -1.65 -2.20 -6.22
CA SER A 142 -0.64 -2.78 -5.34
C SER A 142 -0.79 -2.21 -3.92
N ILE A 143 -0.35 -2.98 -2.93
CA ILE A 143 -0.53 -2.62 -1.52
C ILE A 143 0.82 -2.52 -0.84
N GLU A 144 1.13 -1.36 -0.28
CA GLU A 144 2.23 -1.21 0.66
C GLU A 144 1.74 -1.56 2.05
N VAL A 145 2.53 -2.34 2.78
CA VAL A 145 2.19 -2.82 4.12
C VAL A 145 3.27 -2.38 5.09
N TYR A 146 2.84 -1.74 6.16
CA TYR A 146 3.71 -1.20 7.19
C TYR A 146 3.58 -1.99 8.48
N SER A 147 4.67 -2.09 9.24
CA SER A 147 4.67 -2.70 10.56
C SER A 147 4.58 -1.63 11.65
N SER A 148 4.37 -2.07 12.88
CA SER A 148 4.54 -1.22 14.05
C SER A 148 6.04 -0.95 14.31
N GLY A 149 6.34 0.09 15.05
CA GLY A 149 7.70 0.46 15.44
C GLY A 149 8.17 1.75 14.77
N ASP A 150 9.47 2.02 14.90
CA ASP A 150 10.08 3.23 14.36
C ASP A 150 10.39 3.06 12.87
N PRO A 151 9.72 3.83 11.98
CA PRO A 151 9.95 3.73 10.54
C PRO A 151 11.36 4.14 10.10
N LYS A 152 12.12 4.78 10.96
CA LYS A 152 13.52 5.17 10.70
C LYS A 152 14.53 4.14 11.16
N SER A 153 14.08 3.10 11.87
CA SER A 153 14.96 2.04 12.33
C SER A 153 15.49 1.20 11.17
N PRO A 154 16.77 0.76 11.23
CA PRO A 154 17.32 -0.20 10.27
C PRO A 154 16.60 -1.56 10.32
N ASP A 155 15.91 -1.86 11.40
CA ASP A 155 15.17 -3.12 11.60
C ASP A 155 13.69 -3.01 11.23
N TYR A 156 13.24 -1.85 10.76
CA TYR A 156 11.84 -1.64 10.37
C TYR A 156 11.45 -2.56 9.22
N ARG A 157 10.30 -3.21 9.34
CA ARG A 157 9.79 -4.13 8.32
C ARG A 157 8.64 -3.51 7.54
N SER A 158 8.68 -3.69 6.25
CA SER A 158 7.61 -3.31 5.33
C SER A 158 7.51 -4.31 4.20
N ALA A 159 6.41 -4.24 3.46
CA ALA A 159 6.15 -5.17 2.37
C ALA A 159 5.39 -4.49 1.24
N ILE A 160 5.46 -5.10 0.05
CA ILE A 160 4.58 -4.79 -1.07
C ILE A 160 3.85 -6.08 -1.45
N TRP A 161 2.52 -6.01 -1.52
CA TRP A 161 1.66 -7.09 -1.98
C TRP A 161 1.15 -6.74 -3.38
N LEU A 162 1.48 -7.59 -4.34
CA LEU A 162 1.08 -7.42 -5.73
C LEU A 162 0.10 -8.53 -6.11
N PRO A 163 -1.18 -8.23 -6.42
CA PRO A 163 -2.10 -9.24 -6.89
C PRO A 163 -1.65 -9.75 -8.26
N VAL A 164 -1.56 -11.06 -8.39
CA VAL A 164 -1.06 -11.73 -9.58
C VAL A 164 -1.95 -12.89 -9.98
N LYS A 165 -1.88 -13.26 -11.24
CA LYS A 165 -2.43 -14.50 -11.76
C LYS A 165 -1.40 -15.17 -12.65
N ARG A 166 -1.36 -16.48 -12.63
CA ARG A 166 -0.43 -17.24 -13.47
C ARG A 166 -0.84 -17.12 -14.92
N ARG A 167 0.13 -16.87 -15.80
CA ARG A 167 -0.12 -16.91 -17.24
C ARG A 167 -0.49 -18.31 -17.64
N THR A 168 -1.57 -18.46 -18.41
CA THR A 168 -1.89 -19.72 -19.06
C THR A 168 -0.89 -19.95 -20.17
N ALA A 169 -0.26 -21.12 -20.20
CA ALA A 169 0.54 -21.52 -21.34
C ALA A 169 -0.40 -21.64 -22.54
N ASN A 170 -0.28 -20.73 -23.51
CA ASN A 170 -0.91 -20.92 -24.81
C ASN A 170 -0.14 -22.05 -25.50
N PHE A 171 -0.71 -23.25 -25.46
CA PHE A 171 -0.29 -24.29 -26.37
C PHE A 171 -0.93 -23.94 -27.73
N ASP A 172 -0.20 -23.26 -28.58
CA ASP A 172 -0.52 -23.18 -29.99
C ASP A 172 -0.25 -24.58 -30.59
N TRP A 173 -1.34 -25.28 -30.89
CA TRP A 173 -1.29 -26.52 -31.63
C TRP A 173 -1.19 -26.28 -33.12
#